data_78424da4b128ec2fb9e8a9e297bf6ae1
#
_entry.id   78424da4b128ec2fb9e8a9e297bf6ae1
#
_cell.length_a   1.000
_cell.length_b   1.000
_cell.length_c   1.000
_cell.angle_alpha   90.00
_cell.angle_beta   90.00
_cell.angle_gamma   90.00
#
_symmetry.space_group_name_H-M   'P 1'
#
loop_
_entity.id
_entity.type
_entity.pdbx_description
1 polymer ?
#
loop_
_entity_poly.entity_id
_entity_poly.type
_entity_poly.pdbx_seq_one_letter_code
_entity_poly.pdbx_strand_id
1 'polypeptide(L)'
;MGKFIMQFKKAFGLAAATMMSAAALTGCATAKTSSNSGNKSSDNTIRIGVNLELSGAVASYGQQEKKGVVLAAQQINKKGVKIGGKTYKVKLYISDNKSSTSTAASVAAQLANSDKIVAQVGPAATAYATASIANLTKAGVPMVGPSATAAEFTQTKSGQTQKYAFRACFIDPFQGKKAADFMYNTLKKKSVAIMADNSTDYGTGLTKSFTKEFTKLGGKVVTTQYFQSGDKDFNSTLTTIKGKKPEAIYLPGYYTEIGLVLKQAREMGLNVPVVGGDGMGSPKLAQIAGKKNATNVYYTTHFSTKSKEPEVVKFLKAYKAKYGEEPATFSSLAYDSVYMIVDAAKNEGEVSSSAIQKGLANLKNFKGVTGNITMDSKHNPQKSVVVEQMTDGKVSKAYTVK
;
A
#
# COMPACT_ATOMS: atom_id res chain seq x y z
N MET A 1 -25.19 16.46 -58.97
CA MET A 1 -26.04 15.39 -59.53
C MET A 1 -26.02 14.24 -58.58
N GLY A 2 -27.05 13.74 -57.93
CA GLY A 2 -28.47 14.04 -57.93
C GLY A 2 -29.05 13.50 -56.62
N LYS A 3 -30.07 14.21 -56.15
CA LYS A 3 -30.91 13.89 -54.98
C LYS A 3 -31.69 12.60 -55.20
N PHE A 4 -31.99 11.88 -54.11
CA PHE A 4 -33.30 11.20 -54.01
C PHE A 4 -33.82 11.31 -52.58
N ILE A 5 -34.92 12.06 -52.47
CA ILE A 5 -35.81 12.19 -51.34
C ILE A 5 -36.97 11.22 -51.63
N MET A 6 -37.44 10.48 -50.63
CA MET A 6 -38.79 9.96 -50.67
C MET A 6 -39.43 9.92 -49.27
N GLN A 7 -40.47 10.78 -49.15
CA GLN A 7 -41.50 10.75 -48.09
C GLN A 7 -42.61 9.78 -48.46
N PHE A 8 -43.33 9.24 -47.47
CA PHE A 8 -44.77 8.97 -47.48
C PHE A 8 -45.19 8.51 -46.09
N LYS A 9 -46.00 9.14 -45.39
CA LYS A 9 -47.42 9.56 -45.32
C LYS A 9 -48.15 8.80 -44.21
N LYS A 10 -48.86 9.60 -43.44
CA LYS A 10 -49.78 9.36 -42.33
C LYS A 10 -50.96 8.45 -42.69
N ALA A 11 -51.48 7.73 -41.68
CA ALA A 11 -52.89 7.46 -41.62
C ALA A 11 -53.41 7.46 -40.17
N PHE A 12 -54.53 8.15 -40.00
CA PHE A 12 -55.35 8.40 -38.82
C PHE A 12 -56.23 7.18 -38.49
N GLY A 13 -56.61 7.01 -37.22
CA GLY A 13 -57.68 6.15 -36.79
C GLY A 13 -58.07 6.45 -35.34
N LEU A 14 -59.25 7.04 -35.19
CA LEU A 14 -59.88 7.62 -33.99
C LEU A 14 -60.90 6.66 -33.38
N ALA A 15 -61.21 6.84 -32.10
CA ALA A 15 -62.40 6.42 -31.30
C ALA A 15 -62.22 5.06 -30.56
N ALA A 16 -62.65 4.88 -29.32
CA ALA A 16 -63.66 5.54 -28.49
C ALA A 16 -63.39 5.32 -26.98
N ALA A 17 -63.96 6.21 -26.20
CA ALA A 17 -63.95 6.26 -24.75
C ALA A 17 -64.79 5.17 -24.07
N THR A 18 -64.36 4.74 -22.87
CA THR A 18 -65.33 4.44 -21.78
C THR A 18 -64.65 4.70 -20.42
N MET A 19 -65.32 5.49 -19.61
CA MET A 19 -65.01 5.78 -18.20
C MET A 19 -65.24 4.55 -17.33
N MET A 20 -64.43 4.39 -16.25
CA MET A 20 -64.91 4.32 -14.88
C MET A 20 -63.81 4.11 -13.83
N SER A 21 -63.93 4.97 -12.85
CA SER A 21 -63.74 4.75 -11.39
C SER A 21 -62.33 4.84 -10.79
N ALA A 22 -62.24 5.90 -9.98
CA ALA A 22 -61.21 6.22 -9.03
C ALA A 22 -60.98 5.12 -7.97
N ALA A 23 -59.70 4.85 -7.68
CA ALA A 23 -59.23 4.47 -6.35
C ALA A 23 -57.87 5.14 -6.13
N ALA A 24 -57.91 6.19 -5.35
CA ALA A 24 -56.68 6.82 -4.81
C ALA A 24 -56.00 5.86 -3.85
N LEU A 25 -54.85 5.34 -4.25
CA LEU A 25 -53.87 4.76 -3.36
C LEU A 25 -52.63 5.62 -3.46
N THR A 26 -52.53 6.55 -2.52
CA THR A 26 -51.30 7.26 -2.18
C THR A 26 -50.26 6.26 -1.72
N GLY A 27 -49.54 5.69 -2.65
CA GLY A 27 -48.33 4.96 -2.40
C GLY A 27 -47.18 5.97 -2.24
N CYS A 28 -46.83 6.32 -1.02
CA CYS A 28 -45.52 6.92 -0.74
C CYS A 28 -44.44 5.98 -1.26
N ALA A 29 -43.98 6.24 -2.49
CA ALA A 29 -42.72 5.71 -2.97
C ALA A 29 -41.60 6.39 -2.15
N THR A 30 -41.30 5.82 -0.97
CA THR A 30 -40.05 6.06 -0.34
C THR A 30 -38.98 5.59 -1.32
N ALA A 31 -38.33 6.55 -1.96
CA ALA A 31 -37.07 6.29 -2.65
C ALA A 31 -36.15 5.59 -1.62
N LYS A 32 -36.04 4.29 -1.75
CA LYS A 32 -34.95 3.55 -1.08
C LYS A 32 -33.67 4.13 -1.65
N THR A 33 -33.10 5.12 -0.95
CA THR A 33 -31.68 5.37 -1.02
C THR A 33 -31.02 4.01 -0.82
N SER A 34 -30.47 3.44 -1.85
CA SER A 34 -29.66 2.23 -1.76
C SER A 34 -28.45 2.61 -0.90
N SER A 35 -28.61 2.47 0.42
CA SER A 35 -27.47 2.48 1.33
C SER A 35 -26.57 1.35 0.83
N ASN A 36 -25.39 1.71 0.41
CA ASN A 36 -24.32 0.80 -0.02
C ASN A 36 -23.91 -0.03 1.20
N SER A 37 -24.77 -0.98 1.59
CA SER A 37 -24.53 -1.91 2.70
C SER A 37 -23.54 -2.94 2.18
N GLY A 38 -22.26 -2.78 2.54
CA GLY A 38 -21.21 -3.74 2.22
C GLY A 38 -21.57 -5.18 2.65
N ASN A 39 -20.71 -6.11 2.34
CA ASN A 39 -20.92 -7.52 2.60
C ASN A 39 -21.01 -7.85 4.09
N LYS A 40 -21.85 -8.83 4.44
CA LYS A 40 -21.97 -9.39 5.79
C LYS A 40 -21.70 -10.88 5.75
N SER A 41 -20.97 -11.40 6.76
CA SER A 41 -20.72 -12.83 6.89
C SER A 41 -21.95 -13.55 7.44
N SER A 42 -22.35 -14.64 6.79
CA SER A 42 -23.45 -15.52 7.20
C SER A 42 -22.98 -16.85 7.81
N ASP A 43 -21.69 -17.18 7.71
CA ASP A 43 -21.12 -18.53 7.96
C ASP A 43 -19.98 -18.55 8.98
N ASN A 44 -20.01 -17.70 10.00
CA ASN A 44 -18.95 -17.62 11.04
C ASN A 44 -17.52 -17.53 10.47
N THR A 45 -17.37 -16.98 9.26
CA THR A 45 -16.07 -16.73 8.64
C THR A 45 -15.83 -15.23 8.42
N ILE A 46 -14.63 -14.78 8.67
CA ILE A 46 -14.15 -13.45 8.26
C ILE A 46 -13.53 -13.63 6.88
N ARG A 47 -14.27 -13.26 5.83
CA ARG A 47 -13.85 -13.38 4.43
C ARG A 47 -12.96 -12.22 4.06
N ILE A 48 -11.66 -12.45 3.97
CA ILE A 48 -10.66 -11.42 3.62
C ILE A 48 -10.16 -11.66 2.20
N GLY A 49 -10.37 -10.68 1.32
CA GLY A 49 -9.73 -10.64 0.01
C GLY A 49 -8.26 -10.26 0.14
N VAL A 50 -7.43 -10.85 -0.68
CA VAL A 50 -5.99 -10.59 -0.72
C VAL A 50 -5.61 -10.33 -2.16
N ASN A 51 -5.49 -9.05 -2.50
CA ASN A 51 -5.19 -8.56 -3.83
C ASN A 51 -3.71 -8.11 -3.85
N LEU A 52 -2.83 -8.92 -4.39
CA LEU A 52 -1.39 -8.67 -4.29
C LEU A 52 -0.68 -8.86 -5.63
N GLU A 53 0.47 -8.21 -5.77
CA GLU A 53 1.42 -8.34 -6.88
C GLU A 53 2.22 -9.65 -6.69
N LEU A 54 1.62 -10.81 -7.02
CA LEU A 54 2.31 -12.10 -6.88
C LEU A 54 3.22 -12.42 -8.06
N SER A 55 3.02 -11.74 -9.19
CA SER A 55 3.87 -11.74 -10.38
C SER A 55 4.08 -10.33 -10.92
N GLY A 56 4.98 -10.16 -11.91
CA GLY A 56 5.28 -8.87 -12.53
C GLY A 56 6.37 -8.07 -11.80
N ALA A 57 6.43 -6.77 -12.09
CA ALA A 57 7.57 -5.89 -11.78
C ALA A 57 7.90 -5.79 -10.28
N VAL A 58 6.89 -5.80 -9.40
CA VAL A 58 7.05 -5.65 -7.95
C VAL A 58 6.63 -6.91 -7.17
N ALA A 59 6.67 -8.07 -7.81
CA ALA A 59 6.22 -9.34 -7.25
C ALA A 59 6.84 -9.70 -5.89
N SER A 60 8.07 -9.25 -5.62
CA SER A 60 8.73 -9.52 -4.34
C SER A 60 7.97 -8.92 -3.15
N TYR A 61 7.32 -7.78 -3.30
CA TYR A 61 6.50 -7.19 -2.24
C TYR A 61 5.27 -8.04 -1.96
N GLY A 62 4.48 -8.34 -3.00
CA GLY A 62 3.26 -9.14 -2.84
C GLY A 62 3.52 -10.54 -2.30
N GLN A 63 4.63 -11.18 -2.70
CA GLN A 63 5.02 -12.49 -2.17
C GLN A 63 5.38 -12.42 -0.68
N GLN A 64 6.04 -11.35 -0.22
CA GLN A 64 6.30 -11.12 1.20
C GLN A 64 4.99 -10.89 1.96
N GLU A 65 4.11 -10.02 1.44
CA GLU A 65 2.81 -9.72 2.05
C GLU A 65 1.94 -10.97 2.15
N LYS A 66 1.89 -11.79 1.11
CA LYS A 66 1.19 -13.09 1.12
C LYS A 66 1.64 -13.97 2.29
N LYS A 67 2.95 -14.08 2.56
CA LYS A 67 3.47 -14.84 3.69
C LYS A 67 2.97 -14.28 5.02
N GLY A 68 2.94 -12.96 5.19
CA GLY A 68 2.42 -12.29 6.38
C GLY A 68 0.92 -12.57 6.60
N VAL A 69 0.10 -12.37 5.58
CA VAL A 69 -1.35 -12.61 5.60
C VAL A 69 -1.67 -14.07 5.96
N VAL A 70 -0.99 -15.02 5.31
CA VAL A 70 -1.20 -16.47 5.56
C VAL A 70 -0.81 -16.87 6.97
N LEU A 71 0.29 -16.31 7.51
CA LEU A 71 0.71 -16.57 8.88
C LEU A 71 -0.31 -16.04 9.89
N ALA A 72 -0.80 -14.80 9.70
CA ALA A 72 -1.81 -14.19 10.56
C ALA A 72 -3.11 -15.01 10.59
N ALA A 73 -3.65 -15.34 9.41
CA ALA A 73 -4.87 -16.16 9.32
C ALA A 73 -4.70 -17.53 9.96
N GLN A 74 -3.55 -18.19 9.79
CA GLN A 74 -3.27 -19.47 10.39
C GLN A 74 -3.22 -19.39 11.93
N GLN A 75 -2.63 -18.32 12.48
CA GLN A 75 -2.56 -18.15 13.94
C GLN A 75 -3.94 -17.86 14.53
N ILE A 76 -4.72 -16.99 13.90
CA ILE A 76 -6.10 -16.70 14.31
C ILE A 76 -6.94 -18.00 14.29
N ASN A 77 -6.80 -18.79 13.24
CA ASN A 77 -7.60 -19.99 13.02
C ASN A 77 -7.30 -21.14 13.96
N LYS A 78 -6.16 -21.13 14.71
CA LYS A 78 -5.87 -22.15 15.72
C LYS A 78 -6.94 -22.21 16.80
N LYS A 79 -7.42 -21.06 17.27
CA LYS A 79 -8.45 -20.96 18.33
C LYS A 79 -9.74 -20.29 17.84
N GLY A 80 -9.70 -19.64 16.68
CA GLY A 80 -10.74 -18.72 16.24
C GLY A 80 -10.72 -17.41 17.03
N VAL A 81 -11.59 -16.47 16.68
CA VAL A 81 -11.78 -15.20 17.37
C VAL A 81 -13.25 -15.02 17.76
N LYS A 82 -13.51 -14.61 19.01
CA LYS A 82 -14.87 -14.33 19.49
C LYS A 82 -15.28 -12.90 19.09
N ILE A 83 -16.39 -12.79 18.37
CA ILE A 83 -16.98 -11.51 17.92
C ILE A 83 -18.50 -11.62 18.11
N GLY A 84 -19.13 -10.67 18.83
CA GLY A 84 -20.59 -10.67 19.04
C GLY A 84 -21.14 -12.00 19.59
N GLY A 85 -20.41 -12.67 20.49
CA GLY A 85 -20.82 -13.94 21.10
C GLY A 85 -20.55 -15.19 20.24
N LYS A 86 -20.13 -15.06 18.97
CA LYS A 86 -19.82 -16.18 18.06
C LYS A 86 -18.32 -16.32 17.85
N THR A 87 -17.86 -17.54 17.54
CA THR A 87 -16.46 -17.80 17.19
C THR A 87 -16.30 -17.83 15.67
N TYR A 88 -15.43 -16.98 15.15
CA TYR A 88 -15.13 -16.83 13.72
C TYR A 88 -13.75 -17.37 13.37
N LYS A 89 -13.58 -17.78 12.12
CA LYS A 89 -12.30 -18.10 11.49
C LYS A 89 -12.06 -17.21 10.28
N VAL A 90 -10.81 -16.91 9.97
CA VAL A 90 -10.43 -16.15 8.77
C VAL A 90 -10.38 -17.08 7.57
N LYS A 91 -11.04 -16.68 6.47
CA LYS A 91 -10.94 -17.32 5.17
C LYS A 91 -10.34 -16.32 4.18
N LEU A 92 -9.21 -16.69 3.56
CA LEU A 92 -8.49 -15.87 2.60
C LEU A 92 -8.90 -16.19 1.17
N TYR A 93 -9.13 -15.15 0.36
CA TYR A 93 -9.35 -15.21 -1.07
C TYR A 93 -8.19 -14.49 -1.76
N ILE A 94 -7.17 -15.24 -2.20
CA ILE A 94 -5.91 -14.68 -2.68
C ILE A 94 -5.91 -14.64 -4.19
N SER A 95 -5.64 -13.45 -4.75
CA SER A 95 -5.56 -13.21 -6.18
C SER A 95 -4.32 -12.43 -6.56
N ASP A 96 -3.75 -12.77 -7.72
CA ASP A 96 -2.60 -12.09 -8.32
C ASP A 96 -3.07 -10.94 -9.21
N ASN A 97 -2.67 -9.71 -8.93
CA ASN A 97 -2.94 -8.56 -9.78
C ASN A 97 -1.87 -8.33 -10.87
N LYS A 98 -0.84 -9.19 -10.90
CA LYS A 98 0.21 -9.22 -11.93
C LYS A 98 1.00 -7.91 -12.07
N SER A 99 1.06 -7.10 -11.01
CA SER A 99 1.63 -5.74 -11.04
C SER A 99 1.00 -4.87 -12.15
N SER A 100 -0.33 -4.97 -12.30
CA SER A 100 -1.12 -4.22 -13.29
C SER A 100 -2.27 -3.49 -12.59
N THR A 101 -2.41 -2.19 -12.84
CA THR A 101 -3.47 -1.36 -12.27
C THR A 101 -4.87 -1.82 -12.72
N SER A 102 -5.02 -2.17 -13.99
CA SER A 102 -6.29 -2.68 -14.53
C SER A 102 -6.67 -4.03 -13.92
N THR A 103 -5.68 -4.92 -13.75
CA THR A 103 -5.91 -6.22 -13.10
C THR A 103 -6.22 -6.04 -11.61
N ALA A 104 -5.52 -5.15 -10.89
CA ALA A 104 -5.81 -4.85 -9.49
C ALA A 104 -7.25 -4.35 -9.28
N ALA A 105 -7.72 -3.47 -10.16
CA ALA A 105 -9.11 -3.00 -10.14
C ALA A 105 -10.12 -4.13 -10.41
N SER A 106 -9.84 -5.00 -11.39
CA SER A 106 -10.70 -6.14 -11.74
C SER A 106 -10.76 -7.18 -10.62
N VAL A 107 -9.61 -7.50 -10.01
CA VAL A 107 -9.50 -8.39 -8.84
C VAL A 107 -10.28 -7.84 -7.66
N ALA A 108 -10.19 -6.54 -7.37
CA ALA A 108 -10.95 -5.90 -6.30
C ALA A 108 -12.47 -6.04 -6.52
N ALA A 109 -12.94 -5.84 -7.76
CA ALA A 109 -14.35 -6.04 -8.12
C ALA A 109 -14.80 -7.50 -7.95
N GLN A 110 -13.99 -8.46 -8.41
CA GLN A 110 -14.28 -9.90 -8.26
C GLN A 110 -14.37 -10.29 -6.78
N LEU A 111 -13.37 -9.95 -5.98
CA LEU A 111 -13.32 -10.27 -4.55
C LEU A 111 -14.54 -9.71 -3.81
N ALA A 112 -14.91 -8.46 -4.07
CA ALA A 112 -16.05 -7.81 -3.42
C ALA A 112 -17.40 -8.41 -3.83
N ASN A 113 -17.60 -8.65 -5.12
CA ASN A 113 -18.93 -8.99 -5.67
C ASN A 113 -19.18 -10.50 -5.77
N SER A 114 -18.17 -11.29 -6.15
CA SER A 114 -18.29 -12.75 -6.33
C SER A 114 -17.92 -13.50 -5.06
N ASP A 115 -16.77 -13.16 -4.46
CA ASP A 115 -16.25 -13.85 -3.28
C ASP A 115 -16.86 -13.34 -1.97
N LYS A 116 -17.62 -12.22 -2.04
CA LYS A 116 -18.33 -11.61 -0.90
C LYS A 116 -17.40 -11.36 0.31
N ILE A 117 -16.22 -10.84 0.05
CA ILE A 117 -15.29 -10.44 1.12
C ILE A 117 -15.87 -9.32 1.98
N VAL A 118 -15.52 -9.28 3.25
CA VAL A 118 -15.89 -8.20 4.17
C VAL A 118 -14.83 -7.12 4.30
N ALA A 119 -13.60 -7.42 3.92
CA ALA A 119 -12.48 -6.49 3.82
C ALA A 119 -11.41 -7.01 2.85
N GLN A 120 -10.57 -6.12 2.31
CA GLN A 120 -9.42 -6.48 1.47
C GLN A 120 -8.10 -6.09 2.13
N VAL A 121 -7.07 -6.94 2.00
CA VAL A 121 -5.66 -6.63 2.26
C VAL A 121 -4.93 -6.48 0.93
N GLY A 122 -4.10 -5.44 0.82
CA GLY A 122 -3.40 -5.11 -0.42
C GLY A 122 -4.23 -4.27 -1.39
N PRO A 123 -3.65 -3.90 -2.55
CA PRO A 123 -2.29 -4.18 -3.03
C PRO A 123 -1.14 -3.55 -2.22
N ALA A 124 0.09 -3.99 -2.51
CA ALA A 124 1.29 -3.52 -1.83
C ALA A 124 1.71 -2.11 -2.29
N ALA A 125 1.92 -1.92 -3.58
CA ALA A 125 2.36 -0.64 -4.10
C ALA A 125 1.20 0.32 -4.40
N THR A 126 1.45 1.62 -4.19
CA THR A 126 0.42 2.68 -4.23
C THR A 126 -0.45 2.68 -5.48
N ALA A 127 0.15 2.58 -6.67
CA ALA A 127 -0.60 2.65 -7.93
C ALA A 127 -1.68 1.56 -8.04
N TYR A 128 -1.38 0.34 -7.65
CA TYR A 128 -2.31 -0.80 -7.70
C TYR A 128 -3.35 -0.70 -6.58
N ALA A 129 -2.93 -0.24 -5.38
CA ALA A 129 -3.83 0.00 -4.26
C ALA A 129 -4.87 1.08 -4.62
N THR A 130 -4.44 2.21 -5.18
CA THR A 130 -5.31 3.30 -5.63
C THR A 130 -6.28 2.85 -6.71
N ALA A 131 -5.84 2.04 -7.66
CA ALA A 131 -6.70 1.49 -8.72
C ALA A 131 -7.85 0.60 -8.18
N SER A 132 -7.68 0.00 -7.01
CA SER A 132 -8.69 -0.87 -6.37
C SER A 132 -9.81 -0.09 -5.68
N ILE A 133 -9.59 1.18 -5.30
CA ILE A 133 -10.46 1.95 -4.40
C ILE A 133 -11.87 2.13 -4.96
N ALA A 134 -12.00 2.49 -6.24
CA ALA A 134 -13.30 2.80 -6.83
C ALA A 134 -14.28 1.60 -6.75
N ASN A 135 -13.80 0.39 -7.08
CA ASN A 135 -14.60 -0.82 -7.04
C ASN A 135 -14.97 -1.23 -5.61
N LEU A 136 -14.05 -1.11 -4.67
CA LEU A 136 -14.31 -1.42 -3.26
C LEU A 136 -15.24 -0.39 -2.62
N THR A 137 -15.10 0.90 -2.95
CA THR A 137 -16.02 1.96 -2.51
C THR A 137 -17.43 1.72 -3.03
N LYS A 138 -17.59 1.36 -4.30
CA LYS A 138 -18.88 1.00 -4.88
C LYS A 138 -19.51 -0.20 -4.19
N ALA A 139 -18.72 -1.17 -3.77
CA ALA A 139 -19.19 -2.36 -3.04
C ALA A 139 -19.37 -2.12 -1.53
N GLY A 140 -18.94 -0.97 -0.99
CA GLY A 140 -18.95 -0.69 0.46
C GLY A 140 -17.99 -1.58 1.26
N VAL A 141 -16.88 -2.02 0.66
CA VAL A 141 -15.90 -2.92 1.27
C VAL A 141 -14.62 -2.14 1.62
N PRO A 142 -14.18 -2.12 2.90
CA PRO A 142 -12.94 -1.47 3.29
C PRO A 142 -11.71 -2.26 2.82
N MET A 143 -10.61 -1.54 2.57
CA MET A 143 -9.32 -2.12 2.29
C MET A 143 -8.24 -1.58 3.24
N VAL A 144 -7.28 -2.42 3.57
CA VAL A 144 -6.04 -2.03 4.23
C VAL A 144 -4.89 -2.26 3.26
N GLY A 145 -4.30 -1.17 2.75
CA GLY A 145 -3.06 -1.21 2.00
C GLY A 145 -1.89 -1.41 2.96
N PRO A 146 -1.21 -2.56 2.97
CA PRO A 146 -0.13 -2.79 3.92
C PRO A 146 1.00 -1.79 3.75
N SER A 147 1.41 -1.51 2.53
CA SER A 147 2.59 -0.71 2.17
C SER A 147 2.34 0.38 1.12
N ALA A 148 1.09 0.75 0.86
CA ALA A 148 0.73 1.86 -0.03
C ALA A 148 0.95 3.21 0.69
N THR A 149 2.12 3.82 0.53
CA THR A 149 2.59 4.96 1.34
C THR A 149 2.23 6.34 0.80
N ALA A 150 1.95 6.51 -0.50
CA ALA A 150 1.62 7.82 -1.05
C ALA A 150 0.34 8.41 -0.43
N ALA A 151 0.30 9.73 -0.23
CA ALA A 151 -0.82 10.42 0.43
C ALA A 151 -2.14 10.20 -0.31
N GLU A 152 -2.10 10.11 -1.61
CA GLU A 152 -3.23 9.97 -2.54
C GLU A 152 -3.99 8.64 -2.34
N PHE A 153 -3.40 7.66 -1.68
CA PHE A 153 -4.07 6.39 -1.40
C PHE A 153 -5.24 6.55 -0.42
N THR A 154 -5.09 7.33 0.66
CA THR A 154 -6.19 7.55 1.62
C THR A 154 -6.87 8.89 1.46
N GLN A 155 -6.34 9.77 0.62
CA GLN A 155 -6.91 11.08 0.35
C GLN A 155 -7.11 11.31 -1.15
N THR A 156 -8.19 11.98 -1.51
CA THR A 156 -8.37 12.48 -2.88
C THR A 156 -7.42 13.65 -3.17
N LYS A 157 -7.29 14.04 -4.43
CA LYS A 157 -6.52 15.23 -4.83
C LYS A 157 -7.06 16.52 -4.18
N SER A 158 -8.35 16.56 -3.82
CA SER A 158 -8.96 17.67 -3.07
C SER A 158 -8.73 17.59 -1.56
N GLY A 159 -8.02 16.59 -1.06
CA GLY A 159 -7.71 16.40 0.36
C GLY A 159 -8.80 15.71 1.18
N GLN A 160 -9.89 15.25 0.55
CA GLN A 160 -10.94 14.50 1.22
C GLN A 160 -10.48 13.08 1.56
N THR A 161 -10.81 12.59 2.74
CA THR A 161 -10.48 11.23 3.17
C THR A 161 -11.32 10.20 2.40
N GLN A 162 -10.67 9.20 1.82
CA GLN A 162 -11.31 8.10 1.14
C GLN A 162 -11.90 7.12 2.15
N LYS A 163 -13.22 7.06 2.24
CA LYS A 163 -13.98 6.36 3.30
C LYS A 163 -13.56 4.90 3.51
N TYR A 164 -13.22 4.19 2.45
CA TYR A 164 -12.95 2.75 2.47
C TYR A 164 -11.47 2.38 2.32
N ALA A 165 -10.57 3.36 2.21
CA ALA A 165 -9.13 3.15 2.11
C ALA A 165 -8.43 3.42 3.45
N PHE A 166 -7.74 2.42 3.96
CA PHE A 166 -6.92 2.45 5.19
C PHE A 166 -5.54 1.90 4.89
N ARG A 167 -4.55 2.26 5.71
CA ARG A 167 -3.20 1.69 5.57
C ARG A 167 -2.62 1.19 6.89
N ALA A 168 -1.66 0.29 6.81
CA ALA A 168 -0.86 -0.15 7.96
C ALA A 168 0.51 0.53 8.02
N CYS A 169 0.98 1.12 6.91
CA CYS A 169 2.26 1.81 6.78
C CYS A 169 2.18 3.29 7.18
N PHE A 170 3.33 3.95 7.34
CA PHE A 170 3.42 5.41 7.38
C PHE A 170 3.20 6.04 5.98
N ILE A 171 3.26 7.37 5.89
CA ILE A 171 3.06 8.11 4.63
C ILE A 171 4.38 8.69 4.10
N ASP A 172 4.48 8.90 2.79
CA ASP A 172 5.66 9.45 2.12
C ASP A 172 6.10 10.83 2.64
N PRO A 173 5.19 11.78 2.97
CA PRO A 173 5.60 13.02 3.61
C PRO A 173 6.37 12.83 4.91
N PHE A 174 5.97 11.86 5.73
CA PHE A 174 6.66 11.54 6.97
C PHE A 174 7.96 10.76 6.71
N GLN A 175 7.93 9.77 5.84
CA GLN A 175 9.07 8.96 5.45
C GLN A 175 10.19 9.81 4.86
N GLY A 176 9.88 10.65 3.87
CA GLY A 176 10.86 11.52 3.21
C GLY A 176 11.50 12.53 4.17
N LYS A 177 10.69 13.10 5.09
CA LYS A 177 11.21 13.95 6.16
C LYS A 177 12.22 13.20 7.04
N LYS A 178 11.88 11.99 7.49
CA LYS A 178 12.77 11.18 8.35
C LYS A 178 14.03 10.72 7.63
N ALA A 179 13.96 10.44 6.32
CA ALA A 179 15.14 10.17 5.50
C ALA A 179 16.07 11.39 5.41
N ALA A 180 15.51 12.60 5.26
CA ALA A 180 16.27 13.85 5.26
C ALA A 180 16.94 14.12 6.62
N ASP A 181 16.18 13.97 7.72
CA ASP A 181 16.71 14.09 9.09
C ASP A 181 17.88 13.12 9.31
N PHE A 182 17.71 11.86 8.91
CA PHE A 182 18.75 10.83 9.05
C PHE A 182 19.99 11.18 8.24
N MET A 183 19.83 11.56 6.99
CA MET A 183 20.95 11.91 6.11
C MET A 183 21.71 13.13 6.63
N TYR A 184 21.00 14.17 7.05
CA TYR A 184 21.61 15.42 7.52
C TYR A 184 22.20 15.29 8.92
N ASN A 185 21.43 14.74 9.88
CA ASN A 185 21.80 14.75 11.29
C ASN A 185 22.57 13.51 11.74
N THR A 186 22.31 12.33 11.14
CA THR A 186 22.99 11.07 11.53
C THR A 186 24.17 10.77 10.63
N LEU A 187 24.00 10.79 9.32
CA LEU A 187 25.10 10.55 8.37
C LEU A 187 25.98 11.78 8.16
N LYS A 188 25.57 12.97 8.66
CA LYS A 188 26.30 14.25 8.55
C LYS A 188 26.58 14.67 7.10
N LYS A 189 25.69 14.30 6.16
CA LYS A 189 25.81 14.65 4.75
C LYS A 189 25.04 15.93 4.48
N LYS A 190 25.71 16.94 3.92
CA LYS A 190 25.19 18.29 3.70
C LYS A 190 24.91 18.58 2.23
N SER A 191 25.48 17.78 1.32
CA SER A 191 25.38 17.93 -0.13
C SER A 191 24.97 16.61 -0.74
N VAL A 192 23.79 16.56 -1.41
CA VAL A 192 23.22 15.32 -1.93
C VAL A 192 22.75 15.46 -3.37
N ALA A 193 22.87 14.37 -4.12
CA ALA A 193 22.12 14.21 -5.36
C ALA A 193 20.82 13.44 -5.07
N ILE A 194 19.79 13.72 -5.85
CA ILE A 194 18.56 12.92 -5.88
C ILE A 194 18.50 12.20 -7.21
N MET A 195 18.19 10.91 -7.20
CA MET A 195 17.85 10.13 -8.39
C MET A 195 16.56 9.38 -8.11
N ALA A 196 15.46 9.74 -8.79
CA ALA A 196 14.11 9.36 -8.40
C ALA A 196 13.31 8.75 -9.55
N ASP A 197 12.47 7.78 -9.22
CA ASP A 197 11.40 7.34 -10.12
C ASP A 197 10.31 8.42 -10.20
N ASN A 198 10.18 9.09 -11.35
CA ASN A 198 9.16 10.11 -11.57
C ASN A 198 7.90 9.58 -12.27
N SER A 199 7.84 8.29 -12.55
CA SER A 199 6.66 7.63 -13.12
C SER A 199 5.65 7.18 -12.06
N THR A 200 6.00 7.30 -10.76
CA THR A 200 5.16 6.88 -9.64
C THR A 200 4.87 8.00 -8.65
N ASP A 201 3.66 8.01 -8.06
CA ASP A 201 3.30 8.94 -6.96
C ASP A 201 4.21 8.72 -5.74
N TYR A 202 4.67 7.49 -5.52
CA TYR A 202 5.63 7.12 -4.47
C TYR A 202 6.97 7.86 -4.65
N GLY A 203 7.61 7.72 -5.81
CA GLY A 203 8.91 8.35 -6.07
C GLY A 203 8.84 9.87 -6.06
N THR A 204 7.78 10.45 -6.66
CA THR A 204 7.57 11.91 -6.69
C THR A 204 7.23 12.48 -5.31
N GLY A 205 6.40 11.79 -4.53
CA GLY A 205 6.02 12.18 -3.16
C GLY A 205 7.22 12.19 -2.21
N LEU A 206 8.03 11.14 -2.24
CA LEU A 206 9.27 11.05 -1.47
C LEU A 206 10.28 12.11 -1.86
N THR A 207 10.49 12.34 -3.15
CA THR A 207 11.39 13.39 -3.66
C THR A 207 11.00 14.76 -3.12
N LYS A 208 9.71 15.09 -3.20
CA LYS A 208 9.18 16.38 -2.74
C LYS A 208 9.38 16.57 -1.24
N SER A 209 9.03 15.57 -0.43
CA SER A 209 9.10 15.66 1.03
C SER A 209 10.53 15.67 1.55
N PHE A 210 11.40 14.83 0.97
CA PHE A 210 12.82 14.83 1.28
C PHE A 210 13.48 16.17 0.96
N THR A 211 13.30 16.69 -0.27
CA THR A 211 13.89 17.95 -0.71
C THR A 211 13.49 19.11 0.21
N LYS A 212 12.19 19.19 0.53
CA LYS A 212 11.66 20.23 1.42
C LYS A 212 12.36 20.22 2.78
N GLU A 213 12.44 19.06 3.43
CA GLU A 213 13.03 18.97 4.76
C GLU A 213 14.55 19.10 4.73
N PHE A 214 15.22 18.47 3.75
CA PHE A 214 16.67 18.53 3.64
C PHE A 214 17.18 19.97 3.44
N THR A 215 16.49 20.73 2.60
CA THR A 215 16.80 22.17 2.37
C THR A 215 16.50 22.99 3.62
N LYS A 216 15.39 22.73 4.32
CA LYS A 216 15.05 23.38 5.59
C LYS A 216 16.11 23.16 6.67
N LEU A 217 16.75 21.99 6.71
CA LEU A 217 17.87 21.68 7.60
C LEU A 217 19.18 22.37 7.20
N GLY A 218 19.24 23.08 6.08
CA GLY A 218 20.43 23.72 5.54
C GLY A 218 21.23 22.82 4.59
N GLY A 219 20.69 21.69 4.17
CA GLY A 219 21.29 20.81 3.18
C GLY A 219 21.14 21.35 1.75
N LYS A 220 22.07 20.97 0.86
CA LYS A 220 22.08 21.36 -0.56
C LYS A 220 21.80 20.16 -1.45
N VAL A 221 20.76 20.24 -2.27
CA VAL A 221 20.52 19.30 -3.36
C VAL A 221 21.31 19.81 -4.58
N VAL A 222 22.38 19.11 -4.96
CA VAL A 222 23.29 19.54 -6.03
C VAL A 222 22.78 19.18 -7.42
N THR A 223 21.94 18.17 -7.53
CA THR A 223 21.21 17.79 -8.76
C THR A 223 20.04 16.90 -8.42
N THR A 224 18.99 16.96 -9.23
CA THR A 224 17.90 15.99 -9.23
C THR A 224 17.84 15.39 -10.63
N GLN A 225 17.93 14.07 -10.68
CA GLN A 225 17.85 13.27 -11.89
C GLN A 225 16.69 12.29 -11.77
N TYR A 226 16.15 11.87 -12.89
CA TYR A 226 14.97 11.01 -12.92
C TYR A 226 15.20 9.76 -13.76
N PHE A 227 14.46 8.72 -13.45
CA PHE A 227 14.26 7.52 -14.24
C PHE A 227 12.78 7.12 -14.20
N GLN A 228 12.40 6.15 -15.01
CA GLN A 228 11.05 5.58 -15.03
C GLN A 228 11.07 4.10 -14.67
N SER A 229 9.96 3.61 -14.14
CA SER A 229 9.77 2.18 -13.89
C SER A 229 10.00 1.40 -15.20
N GLY A 230 10.85 0.37 -15.13
CA GLY A 230 11.25 -0.46 -16.27
C GLY A 230 12.55 -0.04 -16.95
N ASP A 231 13.14 1.11 -16.61
CA ASP A 231 14.46 1.52 -17.09
C ASP A 231 15.55 0.52 -16.64
N LYS A 232 16.56 0.32 -17.49
CA LYS A 232 17.64 -0.65 -17.24
C LYS A 232 19.04 -0.05 -17.33
N ASP A 233 19.20 1.05 -18.04
CA ASP A 233 20.48 1.73 -18.22
C ASP A 233 20.41 3.13 -17.56
N PHE A 234 21.31 3.35 -16.63
CA PHE A 234 21.40 4.56 -15.81
C PHE A 234 22.75 5.28 -15.95
N ASN A 235 23.63 4.82 -16.85
CA ASN A 235 25.01 5.29 -16.96
C ASN A 235 25.10 6.80 -17.22
N SER A 236 24.28 7.34 -18.12
CA SER A 236 24.25 8.78 -18.43
C SER A 236 23.85 9.61 -17.20
N THR A 237 22.77 9.20 -16.54
CA THR A 237 22.24 9.84 -15.32
C THR A 237 23.27 9.78 -14.18
N LEU A 238 23.90 8.62 -13.97
CA LEU A 238 24.93 8.43 -12.96
C LEU A 238 26.20 9.21 -13.25
N THR A 239 26.58 9.36 -14.53
CA THR A 239 27.70 10.22 -14.95
C THR A 239 27.44 11.68 -14.57
N THR A 240 26.24 12.18 -14.80
CA THR A 240 25.81 13.52 -14.40
C THR A 240 25.91 13.69 -12.88
N ILE A 241 25.39 12.72 -12.12
CA ILE A 241 25.46 12.73 -10.65
C ILE A 241 26.92 12.73 -10.16
N LYS A 242 27.76 11.86 -10.71
CA LYS A 242 29.17 11.75 -10.35
C LYS A 242 29.92 13.08 -10.59
N GLY A 243 29.62 13.76 -11.70
CA GLY A 243 30.20 15.08 -12.02
C GLY A 243 29.86 16.18 -11.01
N LYS A 244 28.74 16.06 -10.30
CA LYS A 244 28.33 17.00 -9.23
C LYS A 244 28.97 16.72 -7.88
N LYS A 245 29.71 15.63 -7.72
CA LYS A 245 30.44 15.23 -6.52
C LYS A 245 29.59 15.29 -5.23
N PRO A 246 28.41 14.64 -5.17
CA PRO A 246 27.57 14.65 -3.98
C PRO A 246 28.23 13.86 -2.85
N GLU A 247 27.95 14.22 -1.60
CA GLU A 247 28.37 13.44 -0.42
C GLU A 247 27.50 12.22 -0.18
N ALA A 248 26.27 12.19 -0.71
CA ALA A 248 25.33 11.06 -0.67
C ALA A 248 24.31 11.15 -1.81
N ILE A 249 23.59 10.06 -2.03
CA ILE A 249 22.47 10.00 -2.99
C ILE A 249 21.20 9.65 -2.23
N TYR A 250 20.12 10.41 -2.46
CA TYR A 250 18.76 10.01 -2.11
C TYR A 250 18.13 9.33 -3.32
N LEU A 251 17.66 8.07 -3.15
CA LEU A 251 17.24 7.21 -4.27
C LEU A 251 15.83 6.63 -4.01
N PRO A 252 14.75 7.42 -4.15
CA PRO A 252 13.38 6.94 -4.02
C PRO A 252 12.91 6.21 -5.29
N GLY A 253 12.45 4.97 -5.13
CA GLY A 253 11.97 4.07 -6.18
C GLY A 253 11.79 2.66 -5.66
N TYR A 254 11.60 1.70 -6.56
CA TYR A 254 11.40 0.30 -6.22
C TYR A 254 12.66 -0.55 -6.43
N TYR A 255 12.70 -1.70 -5.76
CA TYR A 255 13.90 -2.53 -5.64
C TYR A 255 14.51 -2.96 -6.98
N THR A 256 13.71 -3.08 -8.03
CA THR A 256 14.16 -3.57 -9.35
C THR A 256 15.12 -2.57 -9.99
N GLU A 257 14.67 -1.35 -10.18
CA GLU A 257 15.46 -0.26 -10.77
C GLU A 257 16.59 0.17 -9.81
N ILE A 258 16.27 0.31 -8.52
CA ILE A 258 17.28 0.68 -7.51
C ILE A 258 18.43 -0.33 -7.47
N GLY A 259 18.14 -1.63 -7.58
CA GLY A 259 19.18 -2.66 -7.64
C GLY A 259 20.12 -2.48 -8.83
N LEU A 260 19.58 -2.15 -10.00
CA LEU A 260 20.36 -1.84 -11.20
C LEU A 260 21.15 -0.54 -11.05
N VAL A 261 20.54 0.52 -10.49
CA VAL A 261 21.21 1.79 -10.21
C VAL A 261 22.40 1.58 -9.27
N LEU A 262 22.22 0.84 -8.16
CA LEU A 262 23.30 0.52 -7.23
C LEU A 262 24.44 -0.23 -7.92
N LYS A 263 24.11 -1.24 -8.74
CA LYS A 263 25.12 -1.99 -9.51
C LYS A 263 25.94 -1.05 -10.39
N GLN A 264 25.30 -0.30 -11.27
CA GLN A 264 25.96 0.59 -12.22
C GLN A 264 26.72 1.72 -11.50
N ALA A 265 26.15 2.29 -10.43
CA ALA A 265 26.82 3.33 -9.65
C ALA A 265 28.16 2.83 -9.04
N ARG A 266 28.17 1.63 -8.46
CA ARG A 266 29.38 1.05 -7.86
C ARG A 266 30.41 0.66 -8.92
N GLU A 267 29.98 0.12 -10.06
CA GLU A 267 30.84 -0.19 -11.21
C GLU A 267 31.52 1.09 -11.77
N MET A 268 30.86 2.25 -11.69
CA MET A 268 31.42 3.55 -12.04
C MET A 268 32.30 4.18 -10.95
N GLY A 269 32.49 3.50 -9.80
CA GLY A 269 33.23 4.02 -8.66
C GLY A 269 32.48 5.09 -7.83
N LEU A 270 31.17 5.23 -7.97
CA LEU A 270 30.34 6.13 -7.17
C LEU A 270 29.95 5.42 -5.85
N ASN A 271 30.83 5.51 -4.83
CA ASN A 271 30.74 4.73 -3.59
C ASN A 271 30.14 5.51 -2.40
N VAL A 272 29.56 6.67 -2.64
CA VAL A 272 28.89 7.48 -1.60
C VAL A 272 27.72 6.73 -0.96
N PRO A 273 27.32 7.08 0.28
CA PRO A 273 26.11 6.53 0.89
C PRO A 273 24.89 6.73 0.01
N VAL A 274 24.03 5.72 -0.06
CA VAL A 274 22.74 5.79 -0.72
C VAL A 274 21.65 5.63 0.33
N VAL A 275 20.70 6.55 0.37
CA VAL A 275 19.52 6.49 1.27
C VAL A 275 18.27 6.43 0.41
N GLY A 276 17.36 5.55 0.74
CA GLY A 276 16.08 5.45 0.04
C GLY A 276 14.89 5.22 0.96
N GLY A 277 13.76 4.96 0.35
CA GLY A 277 12.51 4.63 1.04
C GLY A 277 12.35 3.13 1.30
N ASP A 278 11.22 2.78 1.88
CA ASP A 278 10.83 1.39 2.20
C ASP A 278 10.74 0.48 0.96
N GLY A 279 10.58 1.04 -0.24
CA GLY A 279 10.68 0.31 -1.50
C GLY A 279 12.02 -0.42 -1.72
N MET A 280 13.05 -0.10 -0.95
CA MET A 280 14.29 -0.90 -0.91
C MET A 280 14.18 -2.18 -0.06
N GLY A 281 13.11 -2.36 0.71
CA GLY A 281 12.89 -3.45 1.67
C GLY A 281 12.59 -4.81 1.03
N SER A 282 13.32 -5.18 -0.02
CA SER A 282 13.19 -6.46 -0.72
C SER A 282 14.50 -7.22 -0.72
N PRO A 283 14.50 -8.54 -0.41
CA PRO A 283 15.69 -9.38 -0.55
C PRO A 283 16.21 -9.45 -2.01
N LYS A 284 15.36 -9.13 -2.99
CA LYS A 284 15.74 -9.06 -4.40
C LYS A 284 16.68 -7.90 -4.70
N LEU A 285 16.64 -6.81 -3.92
CA LEU A 285 17.55 -5.67 -4.11
C LEU A 285 19.02 -6.12 -4.17
N ALA A 286 19.47 -6.86 -3.15
CA ALA A 286 20.84 -7.34 -3.08
C ALA A 286 21.20 -8.41 -4.14
N GLN A 287 20.19 -9.15 -4.62
CA GLN A 287 20.37 -10.12 -5.72
C GLN A 287 20.61 -9.39 -7.05
N ILE A 288 19.88 -8.30 -7.32
CA ILE A 288 20.00 -7.51 -8.55
C ILE A 288 21.27 -6.66 -8.52
N ALA A 289 21.50 -5.95 -7.41
CA ALA A 289 22.68 -5.09 -7.26
C ALA A 289 24.01 -5.88 -7.25
N GLY A 290 23.96 -7.11 -6.76
CA GLY A 290 25.15 -7.86 -6.31
C GLY A 290 25.45 -7.49 -4.85
N LYS A 291 25.77 -8.49 -4.03
CA LYS A 291 25.95 -8.32 -2.56
C LYS A 291 26.93 -7.21 -2.21
N LYS A 292 28.10 -7.17 -2.85
CA LYS A 292 29.14 -6.14 -2.62
C LYS A 292 28.64 -4.73 -2.94
N ASN A 293 27.85 -4.57 -4.01
CA ASN A 293 27.30 -3.28 -4.43
C ASN A 293 26.18 -2.80 -3.50
N ALA A 294 25.52 -3.72 -2.80
CA ALA A 294 24.51 -3.44 -1.78
C ALA A 294 25.18 -3.20 -0.40
N THR A 295 26.18 -2.31 -0.39
CA THR A 295 26.94 -1.87 0.79
C THR A 295 26.86 -0.35 0.88
N ASN A 296 26.84 0.20 2.11
CA ASN A 296 26.64 1.63 2.37
C ASN A 296 25.29 2.13 1.83
N VAL A 297 24.26 1.28 1.97
CA VAL A 297 22.88 1.53 1.57
C VAL A 297 22.01 1.61 2.81
N TYR A 298 21.16 2.60 2.88
CA TYR A 298 20.27 2.87 4.00
C TYR A 298 18.84 3.03 3.46
N TYR A 299 17.84 2.56 4.19
CA TYR A 299 16.45 2.76 3.79
C TYR A 299 15.52 2.84 5.00
N THR A 300 14.50 3.64 4.87
CA THR A 300 13.45 3.73 5.88
C THR A 300 12.61 2.46 5.87
N THR A 301 12.18 2.01 7.05
CA THR A 301 11.37 0.79 7.20
C THR A 301 10.44 0.90 8.40
N HIS A 302 9.49 -0.02 8.50
CA HIS A 302 8.40 0.01 9.48
C HIS A 302 8.71 -0.78 10.74
N PHE A 303 9.67 -1.68 10.67
CA PHE A 303 10.10 -2.50 11.81
C PHE A 303 11.53 -2.99 11.57
N SER A 304 12.17 -3.55 12.60
CA SER A 304 13.47 -4.20 12.44
C SER A 304 13.44 -5.61 13.03
N THR A 305 14.06 -6.55 12.32
CA THR A 305 14.34 -7.91 12.84
C THR A 305 15.26 -7.90 14.06
N LYS A 306 15.90 -6.77 14.38
CA LYS A 306 16.73 -6.56 15.57
C LYS A 306 15.93 -6.07 16.79
N SER A 307 14.63 -5.83 16.65
CA SER A 307 13.76 -5.38 17.74
C SER A 307 13.65 -6.46 18.83
N LYS A 308 13.60 -6.02 20.08
CA LYS A 308 13.40 -6.86 21.27
C LYS A 308 11.94 -6.81 21.78
N GLU A 309 11.08 -6.07 21.11
CA GLU A 309 9.67 -5.97 21.49
C GLU A 309 9.00 -7.36 21.46
N PRO A 310 8.24 -7.74 22.49
CA PRO A 310 7.68 -9.10 22.62
C PRO A 310 6.86 -9.56 21.39
N GLU A 311 6.07 -8.66 20.81
CA GLU A 311 5.25 -8.99 19.64
C GLU A 311 6.11 -9.24 18.39
N VAL A 312 7.20 -8.47 18.24
CA VAL A 312 8.18 -8.70 17.15
C VAL A 312 8.87 -10.05 17.35
N VAL A 313 9.36 -10.35 18.55
CA VAL A 313 10.03 -11.62 18.84
C VAL A 313 9.13 -12.83 18.56
N LYS A 314 7.86 -12.76 18.97
CA LYS A 314 6.86 -13.82 18.68
C LYS A 314 6.64 -13.99 17.17
N PHE A 315 6.49 -12.88 16.45
CA PHE A 315 6.30 -12.90 15.00
C PHE A 315 7.52 -13.51 14.30
N LEU A 316 8.74 -13.06 14.62
CA LEU A 316 9.97 -13.58 14.03
C LEU A 316 10.10 -15.09 14.23
N LYS A 317 9.86 -15.58 15.46
CA LYS A 317 9.89 -17.02 15.79
C LYS A 317 8.86 -17.81 14.95
N ALA A 318 7.63 -17.32 14.89
CA ALA A 318 6.56 -17.97 14.15
C ALA A 318 6.79 -17.97 12.64
N TYR A 319 7.29 -16.84 12.11
CA TYR A 319 7.59 -16.69 10.69
C TYR A 319 8.72 -17.65 10.27
N LYS A 320 9.82 -17.65 11.02
CA LYS A 320 10.96 -18.54 10.78
C LYS A 320 10.60 -20.01 10.89
N ALA A 321 9.79 -20.38 11.88
CA ALA A 321 9.31 -21.75 12.04
C ALA A 321 8.45 -22.23 10.85
N LYS A 322 7.70 -21.30 10.21
CA LYS A 322 6.84 -21.62 9.08
C LYS A 322 7.56 -21.61 7.74
N TYR A 323 8.44 -20.63 7.52
CA TYR A 323 9.02 -20.36 6.20
C TYR A 323 10.53 -20.65 6.10
N GLY A 324 11.21 -20.95 7.22
CA GLY A 324 12.66 -21.24 7.25
C GLY A 324 13.54 -20.01 7.03
N GLU A 325 12.96 -18.80 6.95
CA GLU A 325 13.66 -17.55 6.65
C GLU A 325 13.24 -16.43 7.59
N GLU A 326 14.00 -15.33 7.62
CA GLU A 326 13.61 -14.11 8.33
C GLU A 326 12.58 -13.32 7.51
N PRO A 327 11.56 -12.68 8.16
CA PRO A 327 10.60 -11.85 7.46
C PRO A 327 11.24 -10.55 6.96
N ALA A 328 10.78 -10.08 5.82
CA ALA A 328 11.01 -8.70 5.39
C ALA A 328 9.87 -7.78 5.89
N THR A 329 10.08 -6.46 5.79
CA THR A 329 9.15 -5.45 6.35
C THR A 329 7.72 -5.59 5.84
N PHE A 330 7.53 -5.92 4.57
CA PHE A 330 6.19 -6.05 3.96
C PHE A 330 5.40 -7.24 4.53
N SER A 331 6.09 -8.33 4.93
CA SER A 331 5.44 -9.45 5.62
C SER A 331 4.82 -9.02 6.95
N SER A 332 5.50 -8.17 7.72
CA SER A 332 5.01 -7.68 9.02
C SER A 332 3.84 -6.71 8.87
N LEU A 333 3.86 -5.83 7.87
CA LEU A 333 2.76 -4.91 7.57
C LEU A 333 1.48 -5.65 7.17
N ALA A 334 1.61 -6.65 6.30
CA ALA A 334 0.47 -7.44 5.86
C ALA A 334 -0.08 -8.36 6.97
N TYR A 335 0.79 -8.86 7.85
CA TYR A 335 0.41 -9.56 9.06
C TYR A 335 -0.44 -8.65 9.97
N ASP A 336 0.04 -7.44 10.27
CA ASP A 336 -0.70 -6.46 11.05
C ASP A 336 -2.02 -6.08 10.39
N SER A 337 -2.08 -5.94 9.06
CA SER A 337 -3.30 -5.59 8.32
C SER A 337 -4.44 -6.60 8.55
N VAL A 338 -4.14 -7.91 8.63
CA VAL A 338 -5.14 -8.93 8.95
C VAL A 338 -5.64 -8.76 10.38
N TYR A 339 -4.73 -8.54 11.34
CA TYR A 339 -5.13 -8.34 12.74
C TYR A 339 -5.89 -7.04 12.95
N MET A 340 -5.56 -5.96 12.23
CA MET A 340 -6.32 -4.70 12.26
C MET A 340 -7.78 -4.91 11.81
N ILE A 341 -8.01 -5.68 10.74
CA ILE A 341 -9.35 -6.02 10.24
C ILE A 341 -10.12 -6.83 11.29
N VAL A 342 -9.47 -7.83 11.89
CA VAL A 342 -10.09 -8.69 12.92
C VAL A 342 -10.38 -7.92 14.20
N ASP A 343 -9.47 -7.05 14.63
CA ASP A 343 -9.66 -6.20 15.81
C ASP A 343 -10.78 -5.17 15.60
N ALA A 344 -10.85 -4.58 14.40
CA ALA A 344 -11.95 -3.69 14.02
C ALA A 344 -13.32 -4.40 14.11
N ALA A 345 -13.44 -5.59 13.55
CA ALA A 345 -14.67 -6.40 13.65
C ALA A 345 -15.00 -6.77 15.11
N LYS A 346 -13.99 -7.10 15.92
CA LYS A 346 -14.14 -7.43 17.34
C LYS A 346 -14.63 -6.24 18.15
N ASN A 347 -14.07 -5.05 17.93
CA ASN A 347 -14.46 -3.84 18.67
C ASN A 347 -15.88 -3.38 18.35
N GLU A 348 -16.35 -3.60 17.12
CA GLU A 348 -17.73 -3.32 16.70
C GLU A 348 -18.70 -4.46 17.02
N GLY A 349 -18.21 -5.63 17.44
CA GLY A 349 -19.04 -6.80 17.79
C GLY A 349 -19.71 -7.50 16.61
N GLU A 350 -19.33 -7.18 15.37
CA GLU A 350 -19.96 -7.69 14.15
C GLU A 350 -18.95 -7.93 13.01
N VAL A 351 -19.19 -8.98 12.22
CA VAL A 351 -18.40 -9.28 11.00
C VAL A 351 -19.19 -8.82 9.78
N SER A 352 -19.06 -7.55 9.47
CA SER A 352 -19.58 -6.92 8.26
C SER A 352 -18.61 -5.86 7.73
N SER A 353 -18.70 -5.54 6.43
CA SER A 353 -17.87 -4.48 5.84
C SER A 353 -18.08 -3.13 6.52
N SER A 354 -19.32 -2.81 6.90
CA SER A 354 -19.67 -1.56 7.58
C SER A 354 -19.03 -1.48 8.97
N ALA A 355 -19.14 -2.55 9.78
CA ALA A 355 -18.53 -2.63 11.10
C ALA A 355 -16.99 -2.53 11.01
N ILE A 356 -16.38 -3.28 10.08
CA ILE A 356 -14.92 -3.24 9.89
C ILE A 356 -14.46 -1.85 9.45
N GLN A 357 -15.17 -1.19 8.52
CA GLN A 357 -14.85 0.19 8.11
C GLN A 357 -14.87 1.16 9.30
N LYS A 358 -15.93 1.09 10.12
CA LYS A 358 -16.07 1.92 11.31
C LYS A 358 -14.99 1.61 12.36
N GLY A 359 -14.72 0.33 12.62
CA GLY A 359 -13.70 -0.11 13.56
C GLY A 359 -12.29 0.28 13.14
N LEU A 360 -11.96 0.23 11.83
CA LEU A 360 -10.69 0.71 11.29
C LEU A 360 -10.53 2.23 11.43
N ALA A 361 -11.59 3.01 11.16
CA ALA A 361 -11.56 4.46 11.30
C ALA A 361 -11.36 4.90 12.76
N ASN A 362 -11.85 4.11 13.72
CA ASN A 362 -11.75 4.36 15.16
C ASN A 362 -10.61 3.59 15.85
N LEU A 363 -9.72 2.93 15.08
CA LEU A 363 -8.67 2.09 15.63
C LEU A 363 -7.70 2.89 16.51
N LYS A 364 -7.57 2.50 17.77
CA LYS A 364 -6.68 3.16 18.76
C LYS A 364 -5.84 2.13 19.50
N ASN A 365 -4.57 2.45 19.69
CA ASN A 365 -3.64 1.66 20.51
C ASN A 365 -3.55 0.17 20.09
N PHE A 366 -3.75 -0.12 18.81
CA PHE A 366 -3.55 -1.45 18.27
C PHE A 366 -2.07 -1.84 18.38
N LYS A 367 -1.79 -2.94 19.07
CA LYS A 367 -0.43 -3.44 19.29
C LYS A 367 -0.03 -4.36 18.13
N GLY A 368 0.56 -3.78 17.11
CA GLY A 368 1.07 -4.50 15.95
C GLY A 368 2.54 -4.88 16.09
N VAL A 369 2.99 -5.76 15.21
CA VAL A 369 4.41 -6.10 15.03
C VAL A 369 5.19 -4.88 14.52
N THR A 370 4.55 -4.03 13.74
CA THR A 370 5.13 -2.80 13.20
C THR A 370 4.93 -1.59 14.12
N GLY A 371 4.62 -1.80 15.39
CA GLY A 371 4.44 -0.80 16.43
C GLY A 371 3.00 -0.58 16.85
N ASN A 372 2.79 0.36 17.78
CA ASN A 372 1.45 0.78 18.17
C ASN A 372 0.82 1.61 17.06
N ILE A 373 -0.41 1.26 16.67
CA ILE A 373 -1.16 1.93 15.62
C ILE A 373 -2.38 2.63 16.21
N THR A 374 -2.45 3.93 16.00
CA THR A 374 -3.66 4.74 16.20
C THR A 374 -3.96 5.40 14.86
N MET A 375 -5.17 5.19 14.35
CA MET A 375 -5.60 5.74 13.07
C MET A 375 -5.97 7.21 13.22
N ASP A 376 -5.46 8.07 12.35
CA ASP A 376 -5.88 9.48 12.28
C ASP A 376 -7.14 9.66 11.42
N SER A 377 -7.68 10.88 11.39
CA SER A 377 -8.88 11.22 10.60
C SER A 377 -8.69 11.10 9.07
N LYS A 378 -7.46 10.89 8.62
CA LYS A 378 -7.09 10.69 7.21
C LYS A 378 -6.80 9.22 6.90
N HIS A 379 -7.15 8.33 7.82
CA HIS A 379 -6.90 6.89 7.74
C HIS A 379 -5.42 6.49 7.64
N ASN A 380 -4.54 7.28 8.26
CA ASN A 380 -3.12 7.01 8.36
C ASN A 380 -2.75 6.63 9.80
N PRO A 381 -1.94 5.59 10.01
CA PRO A 381 -1.44 5.27 11.34
C PRO A 381 -0.34 6.24 11.76
N GLN A 382 -0.38 6.64 13.03
CA GLN A 382 0.76 7.32 13.66
C GLN A 382 1.79 6.26 14.03
N LYS A 383 2.98 6.34 13.44
CA LYS A 383 4.05 5.33 13.58
C LYS A 383 5.43 5.98 13.71
N SER A 384 6.37 5.21 14.25
CA SER A 384 7.80 5.52 14.19
C SER A 384 8.43 5.04 12.87
N VAL A 385 9.61 5.56 12.56
CA VAL A 385 10.45 5.11 11.44
C VAL A 385 11.73 4.48 11.98
N VAL A 386 12.08 3.36 11.42
CA VAL A 386 13.40 2.74 11.56
C VAL A 386 14.16 2.99 10.26
N VAL A 387 15.47 3.23 10.33
CA VAL A 387 16.36 3.19 9.16
C VAL A 387 17.25 1.98 9.30
N GLU A 388 17.24 1.10 8.32
CA GLU A 388 18.14 -0.05 8.25
C GLU A 388 19.34 0.27 7.35
N GLN A 389 20.51 -0.18 7.80
CA GLN A 389 21.76 -0.13 7.03
C GLN A 389 22.02 -1.50 6.43
N MET A 390 22.32 -1.54 5.14
CA MET A 390 22.74 -2.73 4.43
C MET A 390 24.25 -2.71 4.19
N THR A 391 24.89 -3.85 4.49
CA THR A 391 26.30 -4.13 4.22
C THR A 391 26.39 -5.53 3.61
N ASP A 392 27.07 -5.65 2.49
CA ASP A 392 27.21 -6.90 1.72
C ASP A 392 25.86 -7.61 1.47
N GLY A 393 24.84 -6.80 1.15
CA GLY A 393 23.49 -7.27 0.84
C GLY A 393 22.68 -7.79 2.03
N LYS A 394 23.12 -7.53 3.27
CA LYS A 394 22.43 -7.93 4.51
C LYS A 394 22.20 -6.73 5.41
N VAL A 395 21.09 -6.74 6.12
CA VAL A 395 20.84 -5.74 7.18
C VAL A 395 21.84 -5.94 8.30
N SER A 396 22.73 -4.97 8.46
CA SER A 396 23.82 -4.98 9.47
C SER A 396 23.47 -4.17 10.71
N LYS A 397 22.73 -3.08 10.57
CA LYS A 397 22.37 -2.16 11.66
C LYS A 397 21.00 -1.54 11.44
N ALA A 398 20.34 -1.17 12.53
CA ALA A 398 19.09 -0.41 12.54
C ALA A 398 19.22 0.83 13.42
N TYR A 399 18.60 1.93 12.99
CA TYR A 399 18.59 3.22 13.67
C TYR A 399 17.13 3.62 13.92
N THR A 400 16.81 4.02 15.13
CA THR A 400 15.51 4.66 15.42
C THR A 400 15.63 6.15 15.13
N VAL A 401 14.82 6.66 14.22
CA VAL A 401 14.77 8.08 13.88
C VAL A 401 13.62 8.72 14.67
N LYS A 402 13.98 9.56 15.63
CA LYS A 402 13.04 10.27 16.52
C LYS A 402 12.30 11.40 15.78
#